data_bce0372df93cb5bbd2e2bc66e7bc543c
#
_entry.id   bce0372df93cb5bbd2e2bc66e7bc543c
#
_cell.length_a   1.000
_cell.length_b   1.000
_cell.length_c   1.000
_cell.angle_alpha   90.00
_cell.angle_beta   90.00
_cell.angle_gamma   90.00
#
_symmetry.space_group_name_H-M   'P 1'
#
loop_
_entity.id
_entity.type
_entity.pdbx_description
1 polymer ?
#
loop_
_entity_poly.entity_id
_entity_poly.type
_entity_poly.pdbx_seq_one_letter_code
_entity_poly.pdbx_strand_id
1 'polypeptide(L)'
;RQCEAKGSNDRAAKWHGERNPIYSIKDSQARATAFRQLDDEWFIRLKIRERFEAILDSFPILEDQYLMIRIRRAFSRKDEGSELYIQGKAKTNLIKLQTTRLFEDDYLEKFLRHEWLRVSDMLDPIFQYSPHAALSGASELEDNLIRDRYRLLWDLYVSIRLLKMRFCILTSLTRQRQFVDRAFSKWTAEAREKMFWEIVNQKYRTQSNFLKLAKDEKLVVPLGQGGLLCPLCRFTSFDPADLSSQQDPMIMKEIKRDHPNWNIDLGICQNCFDLYQSKLRVAI
;
A
#
# COMPACT_ATOMS: atom_id res chain seq x y z
N ARG A 1 -12.12 15.80 -21.11
CA ARG A 1 -10.86 15.05 -21.42
C ARG A 1 -10.08 15.67 -22.60
N GLN A 2 -10.69 16.14 -23.69
CA GLN A 2 -9.97 16.78 -24.81
C GLN A 2 -9.47 18.21 -24.51
N CYS A 3 -10.15 18.97 -23.66
CA CYS A 3 -9.71 20.31 -23.25
C CYS A 3 -8.52 20.28 -22.26
N GLU A 4 -8.46 19.28 -21.38
CA GLU A 4 -7.36 19.11 -20.43
C GLU A 4 -6.05 18.71 -21.13
N ALA A 5 -6.13 17.86 -22.16
CA ALA A 5 -4.96 17.45 -22.94
C ALA A 5 -4.33 18.60 -23.73
N LYS A 6 -5.15 19.52 -24.28
CA LYS A 6 -4.65 20.72 -24.99
C LYS A 6 -3.90 21.68 -24.06
N GLY A 7 -4.45 21.96 -22.88
CA GLY A 7 -3.82 22.86 -21.91
C GLY A 7 -2.51 22.30 -21.32
N SER A 8 -2.33 20.98 -21.26
CA SER A 8 -1.10 20.34 -20.83
C SER A 8 0.02 20.47 -21.87
N ASN A 9 -0.30 20.27 -23.16
CA ASN A 9 0.68 20.39 -24.25
C ASN A 9 1.18 21.83 -24.41
N ASP A 10 0.31 22.82 -24.21
CA ASP A 10 0.66 24.23 -24.35
C ASP A 10 1.60 24.69 -23.23
N ARG A 11 1.36 24.22 -22.01
CA ARG A 11 2.23 24.47 -20.83
C ARG A 11 3.60 23.82 -21.01
N ALA A 12 3.64 22.58 -21.47
CA ALA A 12 4.90 21.88 -21.73
C ALA A 12 5.71 22.57 -22.83
N ALA A 13 5.09 22.97 -23.93
CA ALA A 13 5.74 23.70 -25.01
C ALA A 13 6.33 25.04 -24.51
N LYS A 14 5.60 25.79 -23.70
CA LYS A 14 6.07 27.03 -23.09
C LYS A 14 7.26 26.82 -22.17
N TRP A 15 7.18 25.81 -21.28
CA TRP A 15 8.32 25.47 -20.42
C TRP A 15 9.57 25.08 -21.21
N HIS A 16 9.41 24.27 -22.25
CA HIS A 16 10.54 23.92 -23.14
C HIS A 16 11.11 25.14 -23.84
N GLY A 17 10.27 26.08 -24.30
CA GLY A 17 10.71 27.33 -24.91
C GLY A 17 11.57 28.20 -23.99
N GLU A 18 11.16 28.29 -22.73
CA GLU A 18 11.91 29.06 -21.71
C GLU A 18 13.19 28.32 -21.23
N ARG A 19 13.15 26.99 -21.19
CA ARG A 19 14.28 26.15 -20.77
C ARG A 19 15.41 26.07 -21.78
N ASN A 20 15.08 25.93 -23.06
CA ASN A 20 16.07 25.62 -24.10
C ASN A 20 17.18 26.67 -24.24
N PRO A 21 16.92 27.98 -24.13
CA PRO A 21 17.99 29.01 -24.17
C PRO A 21 19.02 28.85 -23.03
N ILE A 22 18.64 28.28 -21.89
CA ILE A 22 19.54 28.14 -20.73
C ILE A 22 20.69 27.19 -21.05
N TYR A 23 20.52 26.22 -21.95
CA TYR A 23 21.59 25.30 -22.34
C TYR A 23 22.75 26.01 -23.08
N SER A 24 22.52 27.18 -23.67
CA SER A 24 23.54 27.95 -24.35
C SER A 24 24.46 28.71 -23.40
N ILE A 25 24.15 28.82 -22.13
CA ILE A 25 24.98 29.46 -21.09
C ILE A 25 26.23 28.59 -20.88
N LYS A 26 27.42 29.15 -21.22
CA LYS A 26 28.70 28.43 -21.15
C LYS A 26 29.11 28.15 -19.71
N ASP A 27 28.99 29.13 -18.84
CA ASP A 27 29.30 28.98 -17.42
C ASP A 27 28.36 28.02 -16.72
N SER A 28 28.91 26.98 -16.11
CA SER A 28 28.14 25.89 -15.49
C SER A 28 27.35 26.36 -14.25
N GLN A 29 27.92 27.32 -13.50
CA GLN A 29 27.28 27.82 -12.29
C GLN A 29 26.15 28.81 -12.61
N ALA A 30 26.36 29.69 -13.59
CA ALA A 30 25.30 30.57 -14.10
C ALA A 30 24.16 29.75 -14.74
N ARG A 31 24.46 28.70 -15.50
CA ARG A 31 23.49 27.79 -16.07
C ARG A 31 22.66 27.06 -14.99
N ALA A 32 23.31 26.54 -13.95
CA ALA A 32 22.61 25.89 -12.84
C ALA A 32 21.72 26.87 -12.07
N THR A 33 22.14 28.12 -11.94
CA THR A 33 21.33 29.19 -11.32
C THR A 33 20.13 29.54 -12.18
N ALA A 34 20.30 29.68 -13.49
CA ALA A 34 19.20 29.96 -14.42
C ALA A 34 18.15 28.83 -14.43
N PHE A 35 18.57 27.55 -14.37
CA PHE A 35 17.63 26.45 -14.23
C PHE A 35 16.83 26.53 -12.92
N ARG A 36 17.50 26.80 -11.80
CA ARG A 36 16.79 26.94 -10.51
C ARG A 36 15.77 28.08 -10.54
N GLN A 37 16.14 29.21 -11.10
CA GLN A 37 15.21 30.35 -11.24
C GLN A 37 14.01 29.99 -12.10
N LEU A 38 14.22 29.32 -13.22
CA LEU A 38 13.12 28.86 -14.09
C LEU A 38 12.21 27.87 -13.35
N ASP A 39 12.78 26.92 -12.63
CA ASP A 39 12.00 25.92 -11.86
C ASP A 39 11.18 26.60 -10.74
N ASP A 40 11.77 27.57 -10.02
CA ASP A 40 11.07 28.34 -8.98
C ASP A 40 9.92 29.17 -9.57
N GLU A 41 10.15 29.84 -10.70
CA GLU A 41 9.10 30.59 -11.39
C GLU A 41 7.95 29.69 -11.84
N TRP A 42 8.25 28.53 -12.41
CA TRP A 42 7.23 27.59 -12.85
C TRP A 42 6.50 26.95 -11.66
N PHE A 43 7.19 26.68 -10.55
CA PHE A 43 6.55 26.22 -9.32
C PHE A 43 5.47 27.21 -8.84
N ILE A 44 5.77 28.53 -8.87
CA ILE A 44 4.82 29.59 -8.53
C ILE A 44 3.69 29.65 -9.57
N ARG A 45 4.01 29.68 -10.88
CA ARG A 45 3.00 29.74 -11.96
C ARG A 45 2.02 28.58 -11.93
N LEU A 46 2.48 27.38 -11.53
CA LEU A 46 1.66 26.17 -11.39
C LEU A 46 0.87 26.13 -10.09
N LYS A 47 1.05 27.13 -9.20
CA LYS A 47 0.37 27.23 -7.89
C LYS A 47 0.47 25.93 -7.08
N ILE A 48 1.63 25.24 -7.16
CA ILE A 48 1.81 23.95 -6.48
C ILE A 48 1.73 24.14 -4.97
N ARG A 49 2.36 25.19 -4.44
CA ARG A 49 2.38 25.51 -3.01
C ARG A 49 0.97 25.74 -2.48
N GLU A 50 0.21 26.61 -3.12
CA GLU A 50 -1.14 26.99 -2.70
C GLU A 50 -2.09 25.79 -2.70
N ARG A 51 -1.90 24.85 -3.65
CA ARG A 51 -2.70 23.63 -3.71
C ARG A 51 -2.41 22.72 -2.51
N PHE A 52 -1.15 22.58 -2.11
CA PHE A 52 -0.79 21.83 -0.91
C PHE A 52 -1.30 22.51 0.35
N GLU A 53 -1.11 23.84 0.49
CA GLU A 53 -1.57 24.62 1.64
C GLU A 53 -3.09 24.50 1.82
N ALA A 54 -3.87 24.66 0.76
CA ALA A 54 -5.33 24.56 0.81
C ALA A 54 -5.83 23.17 1.29
N ILE A 55 -5.08 22.10 1.04
CA ILE A 55 -5.42 20.78 1.56
C ILE A 55 -4.95 20.64 3.02
N LEU A 56 -3.77 21.19 3.34
CA LEU A 56 -3.17 21.14 4.68
C LEU A 56 -4.05 21.82 5.73
N ASP A 57 -4.70 22.94 5.39
CA ASP A 57 -5.66 23.67 6.25
C ASP A 57 -6.78 22.77 6.82
N SER A 58 -7.03 21.63 6.19
CA SER A 58 -7.98 20.63 6.69
C SER A 58 -7.44 19.78 7.84
N PHE A 59 -6.16 19.95 8.22
CA PHE A 59 -5.45 19.15 9.21
C PHE A 59 -4.71 19.99 10.24
N PRO A 60 -5.42 20.71 11.17
CA PRO A 60 -4.80 21.66 12.12
C PRO A 60 -3.68 21.05 12.96
N ILE A 61 -3.77 19.76 13.30
CA ILE A 61 -2.73 19.06 14.07
C ILE A 61 -1.36 19.07 13.38
N LEU A 62 -1.32 19.16 12.04
CA LEU A 62 -0.06 19.19 11.29
C LEU A 62 0.57 20.60 11.35
N GLU A 63 -0.23 21.65 11.38
CA GLU A 63 0.24 23.02 11.52
C GLU A 63 0.78 23.29 12.91
N ASP A 64 0.06 22.88 13.95
CA ASP A 64 0.44 23.05 15.36
C ASP A 64 1.77 22.35 15.70
N GLN A 65 2.17 21.36 14.93
CA GLN A 65 3.38 20.58 15.18
C GLN A 65 4.64 21.15 14.51
N TYR A 66 4.59 22.32 13.85
CA TYR A 66 5.72 22.89 13.10
C TYR A 66 6.37 21.88 12.14
N LEU A 67 5.53 21.19 11.39
CA LEU A 67 5.93 20.10 10.51
C LEU A 67 6.56 20.65 9.22
N MET A 68 7.80 20.30 8.95
CA MET A 68 8.41 20.56 7.65
C MET A 68 7.89 19.54 6.63
N ILE A 69 7.30 20.00 5.54
CA ILE A 69 6.87 19.15 4.42
C ILE A 69 7.93 19.18 3.33
N ARG A 70 8.42 17.99 2.96
CA ARG A 70 9.36 17.81 1.85
C ARG A 70 8.72 16.91 0.80
N ILE A 71 8.78 17.32 -0.46
CA ILE A 71 8.26 16.55 -1.59
C ILE A 71 9.44 15.97 -2.35
N ARG A 72 9.41 14.68 -2.64
CA ARG A 72 10.37 13.99 -3.50
C ARG A 72 9.68 13.25 -4.61
N ARG A 73 10.38 13.09 -5.72
CA ARG A 73 9.90 12.27 -6.83
C ARG A 73 9.86 10.79 -6.43
N ALA A 74 8.70 10.16 -6.65
CA ALA A 74 8.55 8.71 -6.68
C ALA A 74 8.88 8.18 -8.08
N PHE A 75 9.61 7.08 -8.19
CA PHE A 75 9.95 6.47 -9.48
C PHE A 75 8.83 5.54 -9.98
N SER A 76 8.08 4.96 -9.08
CA SER A 76 6.95 4.07 -9.37
C SER A 76 5.77 4.38 -8.46
N ARG A 77 4.58 3.85 -8.81
CA ARG A 77 3.39 3.94 -7.96
C ARG A 77 3.58 3.27 -6.60
N LYS A 78 4.44 2.26 -6.51
CA LYS A 78 4.71 1.55 -5.24
C LYS A 78 5.54 2.39 -4.28
N ASP A 79 6.28 3.37 -4.81
CA ASP A 79 7.11 4.28 -4.02
C ASP A 79 6.34 5.51 -3.54
N GLU A 80 5.08 5.71 -4.03
CA GLU A 80 4.24 6.81 -3.57
C GLU A 80 3.80 6.58 -2.13
N GLY A 81 3.80 7.65 -1.34
CA GLY A 81 3.39 7.61 0.08
C GLY A 81 4.01 8.76 0.86
N SER A 82 3.80 8.73 2.16
CA SER A 82 4.44 9.67 3.07
C SER A 82 5.14 8.96 4.23
N GLU A 83 6.22 9.59 4.70
CA GLU A 83 7.03 9.12 5.83
C GLU A 83 7.21 10.27 6.81
N LEU A 84 7.04 9.99 8.11
CA LEU A 84 7.27 10.96 9.17
C LEU A 84 8.63 10.69 9.83
N TYR A 85 9.49 11.67 9.80
CA TYR A 85 10.78 11.66 10.50
C TYR A 85 10.72 12.60 11.69
N ILE A 86 11.13 12.12 12.88
CA ILE A 86 11.20 12.90 14.10
C ILE A 86 12.65 12.87 14.61
N GLN A 87 13.27 14.03 14.69
CA GLN A 87 14.63 14.18 15.22
C GLN A 87 14.64 15.27 16.30
N GLY A 88 14.60 14.84 17.56
CA GLY A 88 14.40 15.76 18.68
C GLY A 88 13.06 16.48 18.55
N LYS A 89 13.09 17.82 18.45
CA LYS A 89 11.88 18.65 18.24
C LYS A 89 11.52 18.82 16.77
N ALA A 90 12.46 18.55 15.86
CA ALA A 90 12.21 18.72 14.42
C ALA A 90 11.40 17.56 13.87
N LYS A 91 10.33 17.88 13.13
CA LYS A 91 9.47 16.92 12.47
C LYS A 91 9.47 17.19 10.97
N THR A 92 9.67 16.14 10.18
CA THR A 92 9.67 16.25 8.71
C THR A 92 8.74 15.19 8.13
N ASN A 93 7.73 15.61 7.41
CA ASN A 93 6.94 14.74 6.56
C ASN A 93 7.53 14.70 5.16
N LEU A 94 8.04 13.56 4.74
CA LEU A 94 8.54 13.33 3.40
C LEU A 94 7.44 12.69 2.55
N ILE A 95 6.95 13.44 1.57
CA ILE A 95 5.97 12.96 0.58
C ILE A 95 6.71 12.51 -0.66
N LYS A 96 6.48 11.27 -1.08
CA LYS A 96 6.99 10.72 -2.35
C LYS A 96 5.83 10.63 -3.33
N LEU A 97 5.94 11.31 -4.47
CA LEU A 97 4.88 11.40 -5.48
C LEU A 97 5.46 11.38 -6.89
N GLN A 98 4.81 10.68 -7.82
CA GLN A 98 5.19 10.74 -9.22
C GLN A 98 4.90 12.14 -9.77
N THR A 99 5.80 12.68 -10.60
CA THR A 99 5.70 14.06 -11.10
C THR A 99 4.38 14.31 -11.87
N THR A 100 3.89 13.31 -12.60
CA THR A 100 2.62 13.40 -13.33
C THR A 100 1.41 13.63 -12.42
N ARG A 101 1.45 13.10 -11.19
CA ARG A 101 0.38 13.22 -10.20
C ARG A 101 0.17 14.65 -9.69
N LEU A 102 1.20 15.48 -9.76
CA LEU A 102 1.09 16.90 -9.43
C LEU A 102 0.07 17.64 -10.33
N PHE A 103 -0.25 17.10 -11.49
CA PHE A 103 -1.18 17.68 -12.45
C PHE A 103 -2.52 16.94 -12.53
N GLU A 104 -2.70 15.92 -11.71
CA GLU A 104 -3.96 15.17 -11.56
C GLU A 104 -4.66 15.65 -10.28
N ASP A 105 -5.40 16.77 -10.36
CA ASP A 105 -5.97 17.46 -9.18
C ASP A 105 -6.80 16.53 -8.30
N ASP A 106 -7.69 15.73 -8.87
CA ASP A 106 -8.52 14.77 -8.13
C ASP A 106 -7.69 13.69 -7.42
N TYR A 107 -6.64 13.19 -8.06
CA TYR A 107 -5.74 12.21 -7.46
C TYR A 107 -4.90 12.85 -6.34
N LEU A 108 -4.30 14.00 -6.63
CA LEU A 108 -3.43 14.71 -5.68
C LEU A 108 -4.17 15.04 -4.39
N GLU A 109 -5.39 15.56 -4.50
CA GLU A 109 -6.21 15.90 -3.35
C GLU A 109 -6.52 14.66 -2.49
N LYS A 110 -6.99 13.58 -3.10
CA LYS A 110 -7.30 12.32 -2.40
C LYS A 110 -6.07 11.71 -1.74
N PHE A 111 -4.93 11.74 -2.46
CA PHE A 111 -3.66 11.22 -1.98
C PHE A 111 -3.15 12.01 -0.76
N LEU A 112 -3.09 13.33 -0.85
CA LEU A 112 -2.60 14.17 0.24
C LEU A 112 -3.50 14.08 1.47
N ARG A 113 -4.83 14.10 1.30
CA ARG A 113 -5.76 13.92 2.41
C ARG A 113 -5.57 12.58 3.11
N HIS A 114 -5.38 11.51 2.34
CA HIS A 114 -5.13 10.19 2.90
C HIS A 114 -3.81 10.15 3.68
N GLU A 115 -2.72 10.60 3.08
CA GLU A 115 -1.40 10.55 3.71
C GLU A 115 -1.30 11.50 4.92
N TRP A 116 -1.87 12.70 4.83
CA TRP A 116 -1.84 13.64 5.96
C TRP A 116 -2.74 13.23 7.12
N LEU A 117 -3.85 12.55 6.87
CA LEU A 117 -4.64 11.98 7.97
C LEU A 117 -3.86 10.86 8.67
N ARG A 118 -3.07 10.06 7.93
CA ARG A 118 -2.16 9.07 8.54
C ARG A 118 -1.06 9.74 9.37
N VAL A 119 -0.44 10.79 8.85
CA VAL A 119 0.56 11.56 9.60
C VAL A 119 -0.05 12.22 10.84
N SER A 120 -1.29 12.72 10.73
CA SER A 120 -2.04 13.24 11.88
C SER A 120 -2.22 12.17 12.96
N ASP A 121 -2.58 10.94 12.57
CA ASP A 121 -2.68 9.82 13.51
C ASP A 121 -1.33 9.53 14.19
N MET A 122 -0.21 9.59 13.45
CA MET A 122 1.13 9.38 14.04
C MET A 122 1.50 10.46 15.07
N LEU A 123 0.93 11.66 14.96
CA LEU A 123 1.19 12.79 15.84
C LEU A 123 0.13 12.95 16.95
N ASP A 124 -1.02 12.31 16.78
CA ASP A 124 -2.12 12.36 17.76
C ASP A 124 -1.82 11.46 18.95
N PRO A 125 -1.71 12.02 20.19
CA PRO A 125 -1.52 11.22 21.40
C PRO A 125 -2.61 10.18 21.62
N ILE A 126 -3.83 10.39 21.12
CA ILE A 126 -4.96 9.45 21.25
C ILE A 126 -4.71 8.18 20.43
N PHE A 127 -4.10 8.29 19.25
CA PHE A 127 -3.79 7.15 18.41
C PHE A 127 -2.66 6.28 18.99
N GLN A 128 -1.78 6.86 19.81
CA GLN A 128 -0.66 6.20 20.50
C GLN A 128 0.30 5.49 19.52
N TYR A 129 0.67 6.18 18.44
CA TYR A 129 1.56 5.61 17.46
C TYR A 129 2.96 5.35 18.03
N SER A 130 3.50 4.17 17.75
CA SER A 130 4.89 3.80 18.01
C SER A 130 5.50 3.13 16.78
N PRO A 131 6.59 3.67 16.20
CA PRO A 131 7.26 3.04 15.05
C PRO A 131 7.91 1.70 15.41
N HIS A 132 8.19 1.47 16.70
CA HIS A 132 8.82 0.27 17.24
C HIS A 132 7.82 -0.69 17.89
N ALA A 133 6.53 -0.55 17.62
CA ALA A 133 5.53 -1.47 18.16
C ALA A 133 5.87 -2.92 17.79
N ALA A 134 6.02 -3.76 18.83
CA ALA A 134 6.34 -5.16 18.64
C ALA A 134 5.25 -5.86 17.81
N LEU A 135 5.66 -6.60 16.79
CA LEU A 135 4.79 -7.47 16.01
C LEU A 135 4.60 -8.82 16.73
N SER A 136 4.89 -9.94 16.13
CA SER A 136 4.71 -11.24 16.79
C SER A 136 6.00 -11.78 17.39
N GLY A 137 7.11 -11.51 16.74
CA GLY A 137 8.42 -12.05 17.11
C GLY A 137 8.64 -13.53 16.79
N ALA A 138 7.67 -14.22 16.15
CA ALA A 138 7.76 -15.65 15.85
C ALA A 138 8.54 -15.94 14.56
N SER A 139 8.33 -15.12 13.53
CA SER A 139 9.07 -15.20 12.25
C SER A 139 8.94 -13.91 11.44
N GLU A 140 9.90 -13.66 10.54
CA GLU A 140 9.85 -12.51 9.64
C GLU A 140 8.63 -12.56 8.70
N LEU A 141 8.24 -13.76 8.27
CA LEU A 141 7.06 -13.95 7.42
C LEU A 141 5.77 -13.56 8.15
N GLU A 142 5.65 -13.96 9.40
CA GLU A 142 4.50 -13.61 10.24
C GLU A 142 4.47 -12.12 10.53
N ASP A 143 5.61 -11.52 10.84
CA ASP A 143 5.71 -10.07 11.04
C ASP A 143 5.31 -9.28 9.80
N ASN A 144 5.69 -9.73 8.61
CA ASN A 144 5.26 -9.12 7.35
C ASN A 144 3.75 -9.24 7.15
N LEU A 145 3.16 -10.41 7.42
CA LEU A 145 1.72 -10.61 7.33
C LEU A 145 0.94 -9.70 8.31
N ILE A 146 1.39 -9.62 9.56
CA ILE A 146 0.79 -8.74 10.57
C ILE A 146 0.91 -7.28 10.15
N ARG A 147 2.08 -6.87 9.63
CA ARG A 147 2.32 -5.52 9.15
C ARG A 147 1.38 -5.14 8.00
N ASP A 148 1.19 -6.05 7.05
CA ASP A 148 0.32 -5.82 5.89
C ASP A 148 -1.14 -5.75 6.30
N ARG A 149 -1.59 -6.63 7.20
CA ARG A 149 -2.93 -6.58 7.79
C ARG A 149 -3.16 -5.29 8.56
N TYR A 150 -2.19 -4.89 9.40
CA TYR A 150 -2.26 -3.65 10.16
C TYR A 150 -2.40 -2.44 9.25
N ARG A 151 -1.58 -2.34 8.18
CA ARG A 151 -1.66 -1.25 7.20
C ARG A 151 -3.03 -1.20 6.55
N LEU A 152 -3.55 -2.34 6.13
CA LEU A 152 -4.86 -2.45 5.49
C LEU A 152 -6.00 -1.96 6.40
N LEU A 153 -5.98 -2.34 7.68
CA LEU A 153 -6.99 -1.91 8.66
C LEU A 153 -6.89 -0.41 8.95
N TRP A 154 -5.67 0.11 9.03
CA TRP A 154 -5.45 1.54 9.20
C TRP A 154 -5.89 2.35 7.98
N ASP A 155 -5.58 1.89 6.76
CA ASP A 155 -6.03 2.53 5.52
C ASP A 155 -7.57 2.56 5.42
N LEU A 156 -8.24 1.49 5.84
CA LEU A 156 -9.70 1.46 5.95
C LEU A 156 -10.21 2.50 6.96
N TYR A 157 -9.61 2.56 8.14
CA TYR A 157 -9.98 3.53 9.19
C TYR A 157 -9.80 4.99 8.72
N VAL A 158 -8.68 5.29 8.08
CA VAL A 158 -8.40 6.60 7.46
C VAL A 158 -9.47 6.94 6.42
N SER A 159 -9.78 6.02 5.52
CA SER A 159 -10.79 6.22 4.48
C SER A 159 -12.18 6.48 5.05
N ILE A 160 -12.59 5.77 6.11
CA ILE A 160 -13.86 6.00 6.79
C ILE A 160 -13.91 7.41 7.40
N ARG A 161 -12.82 7.86 8.01
CA ARG A 161 -12.76 9.23 8.59
C ARG A 161 -12.83 10.30 7.50
N LEU A 162 -12.12 10.13 6.39
CA LEU A 162 -12.21 11.05 5.24
C LEU A 162 -13.64 11.15 4.70
N LEU A 163 -14.34 10.03 4.56
CA LEU A 163 -15.74 10.03 4.13
C LEU A 163 -16.66 10.75 5.14
N LYS A 164 -16.44 10.57 6.45
CA LYS A 164 -17.18 11.30 7.48
C LYS A 164 -16.90 12.81 7.45
N MET A 165 -15.70 13.22 7.05
CA MET A 165 -15.34 14.61 6.78
C MET A 165 -15.85 15.10 5.42
N ARG A 166 -16.62 14.29 4.68
CA ARG A 166 -17.16 14.55 3.34
C ARG A 166 -16.11 14.71 2.24
N PHE A 167 -14.95 14.09 2.42
CA PHE A 167 -13.90 14.03 1.40
C PHE A 167 -14.00 12.76 0.56
N CYS A 168 -13.51 12.84 -0.68
CA CYS A 168 -13.35 11.68 -1.55
C CYS A 168 -12.14 10.84 -1.10
N ILE A 169 -12.21 9.53 -1.36
CA ILE A 169 -11.16 8.57 -1.01
C ILE A 169 -10.48 8.00 -2.24
N LEU A 170 -9.21 7.57 -2.09
CA LEU A 170 -8.40 6.98 -3.18
C LEU A 170 -8.96 5.64 -3.67
N THR A 171 -9.37 4.81 -2.74
CA THR A 171 -9.86 3.44 -3.01
C THR A 171 -11.25 3.30 -2.45
N SER A 172 -12.22 2.86 -3.28
CA SER A 172 -13.60 2.67 -2.85
C SER A 172 -13.71 1.69 -1.68
N LEU A 173 -14.71 1.87 -0.81
CA LEU A 173 -14.95 0.97 0.32
C LEU A 173 -15.18 -0.48 -0.11
N THR A 174 -15.87 -0.68 -1.24
CA THR A 174 -16.09 -2.02 -1.81
C THR A 174 -14.76 -2.71 -2.11
N ARG A 175 -13.80 -1.99 -2.71
CA ARG A 175 -12.49 -2.55 -3.00
C ARG A 175 -11.66 -2.77 -1.74
N GLN A 176 -11.75 -1.87 -0.76
CA GLN A 176 -11.10 -2.06 0.54
C GLN A 176 -11.67 -3.27 1.28
N ARG A 177 -12.98 -3.48 1.20
CA ARG A 177 -13.62 -4.68 1.74
C ARG A 177 -13.05 -5.96 1.11
N GLN A 178 -12.89 -6.00 -0.21
CA GLN A 178 -12.28 -7.13 -0.90
C GLN A 178 -10.83 -7.39 -0.42
N PHE A 179 -10.06 -6.33 -0.13
CA PHE A 179 -8.71 -6.48 0.43
C PHE A 179 -8.75 -7.07 1.85
N VAL A 180 -9.67 -6.62 2.69
CA VAL A 180 -9.90 -7.18 4.03
C VAL A 180 -10.28 -8.66 3.92
N ASP A 181 -11.21 -9.02 3.05
CA ASP A 181 -11.65 -10.40 2.87
C ASP A 181 -10.51 -11.33 2.45
N ARG A 182 -9.61 -10.86 1.61
CA ARG A 182 -8.40 -11.60 1.20
C ARG A 182 -7.36 -11.72 2.33
N ALA A 183 -7.06 -10.61 3.00
CA ALA A 183 -6.05 -10.58 4.06
C ALA A 183 -6.44 -11.41 5.29
N PHE A 184 -7.76 -11.52 5.54
CA PHE A 184 -8.33 -12.27 6.65
C PHE A 184 -9.13 -13.49 6.17
N SER A 185 -8.71 -14.10 5.06
CA SER A 185 -9.40 -15.26 4.45
C SER A 185 -9.55 -16.46 5.37
N LYS A 186 -8.66 -16.60 6.36
CA LYS A 186 -8.76 -17.66 7.41
C LYS A 186 -9.85 -17.39 8.45
N TRP A 187 -10.38 -16.19 8.52
CA TRP A 187 -11.47 -15.85 9.45
C TRP A 187 -12.82 -16.23 8.86
N THR A 188 -13.80 -16.48 9.71
CA THR A 188 -15.19 -16.70 9.26
C THR A 188 -15.75 -15.43 8.59
N ALA A 189 -16.74 -15.59 7.72
CA ALA A 189 -17.38 -14.46 7.05
C ALA A 189 -17.98 -13.48 8.07
N GLU A 190 -18.63 -14.03 9.11
CA GLU A 190 -19.24 -13.25 10.19
C GLU A 190 -18.20 -12.45 10.97
N ALA A 191 -17.04 -13.05 11.24
CA ALA A 191 -15.94 -12.37 11.95
C ALA A 191 -15.37 -11.20 11.14
N ARG A 192 -15.15 -11.41 9.83
CA ARG A 192 -14.72 -10.34 8.91
C ARG A 192 -15.74 -9.22 8.81
N GLU A 193 -17.02 -9.58 8.69
CA GLU A 193 -18.15 -8.65 8.65
C GLU A 193 -18.19 -7.78 9.91
N LYS A 194 -18.15 -8.43 11.08
CA LYS A 194 -18.15 -7.76 12.38
C LYS A 194 -16.98 -6.80 12.51
N MET A 195 -15.77 -7.25 12.23
CA MET A 195 -14.57 -6.41 12.28
C MET A 195 -14.69 -5.19 11.35
N PHE A 196 -15.13 -5.39 10.12
CA PHE A 196 -15.31 -4.31 9.15
C PHE A 196 -16.27 -3.24 9.70
N TRP A 197 -17.43 -3.63 10.21
CA TRP A 197 -18.40 -2.69 10.77
C TRP A 197 -17.95 -2.05 12.07
N GLU A 198 -17.17 -2.73 12.90
CA GLU A 198 -16.57 -2.14 14.09
C GLU A 198 -15.57 -1.04 13.73
N ILE A 199 -14.80 -1.19 12.63
CA ILE A 199 -13.92 -0.15 12.10
C ILE A 199 -14.75 1.00 11.50
N VAL A 200 -15.75 0.71 10.69
CA VAL A 200 -16.68 1.71 10.13
C VAL A 200 -17.32 2.57 11.22
N ASN A 201 -17.71 1.95 12.33
CA ASN A 201 -18.29 2.63 13.49
C ASN A 201 -17.24 3.26 14.42
N GLN A 202 -15.95 3.22 14.03
CA GLN A 202 -14.83 3.80 14.80
C GLN A 202 -14.74 3.28 16.25
N LYS A 203 -15.03 2.01 16.46
CA LYS A 203 -14.84 1.34 17.76
C LYS A 203 -13.35 1.28 18.13
N TYR A 204 -12.48 1.14 17.13
CA TYR A 204 -11.04 1.09 17.29
C TYR A 204 -10.44 2.45 16.93
N ARG A 205 -9.54 2.97 17.79
CA ARG A 205 -8.97 4.31 17.64
C ARG A 205 -7.48 4.39 17.88
N THR A 206 -6.84 3.30 18.28
CA THR A 206 -5.41 3.28 18.63
C THR A 206 -4.65 2.29 17.76
N GLN A 207 -3.36 2.55 17.56
CA GLN A 207 -2.47 1.59 16.90
C GLN A 207 -2.55 0.19 17.52
N SER A 208 -2.58 0.11 18.85
CA SER A 208 -2.66 -1.16 19.58
C SER A 208 -3.92 -1.94 19.24
N ASN A 209 -5.08 -1.26 19.03
CA ASN A 209 -6.30 -1.94 18.62
C ASN A 209 -6.14 -2.61 17.26
N PHE A 210 -5.60 -1.90 16.26
CA PHE A 210 -5.38 -2.43 14.92
C PHE A 210 -4.33 -3.55 14.90
N LEU A 211 -3.26 -3.42 15.70
CA LEU A 211 -2.27 -4.49 15.84
C LEU A 211 -2.86 -5.75 16.48
N LYS A 212 -3.72 -5.62 17.49
CA LYS A 212 -4.43 -6.76 18.08
C LYS A 212 -5.30 -7.46 17.04
N LEU A 213 -6.08 -6.72 16.26
CA LEU A 213 -6.88 -7.29 15.17
C LEU A 213 -6.02 -7.98 14.11
N ALA A 214 -4.89 -7.38 13.74
CA ALA A 214 -3.98 -7.95 12.75
C ALA A 214 -3.35 -9.29 13.20
N LYS A 215 -3.17 -9.46 14.53
CA LYS A 215 -2.59 -10.65 15.17
C LYS A 215 -3.63 -11.71 15.55
N ASP A 216 -4.92 -11.34 15.66
CA ASP A 216 -5.93 -12.19 16.30
C ASP A 216 -6.17 -13.47 15.50
N GLU A 217 -5.70 -14.59 16.07
CA GLU A 217 -5.86 -15.94 15.53
C GLU A 217 -7.10 -16.65 16.06
N LYS A 218 -7.75 -16.12 17.09
CA LYS A 218 -8.92 -16.78 17.75
C LYS A 218 -10.15 -16.85 16.86
N LEU A 219 -10.18 -16.05 15.80
CA LEU A 219 -11.26 -16.02 14.82
C LEU A 219 -10.93 -16.87 13.58
N VAL A 220 -9.80 -17.56 13.59
CA VAL A 220 -9.42 -18.50 12.52
C VAL A 220 -10.33 -19.73 12.59
N VAL A 221 -10.86 -20.13 11.46
CA VAL A 221 -11.62 -21.38 11.32
C VAL A 221 -10.72 -22.53 11.78
N PRO A 222 -11.19 -23.44 12.67
CA PRO A 222 -10.40 -24.63 13.04
C PRO A 222 -9.95 -25.39 11.80
N LEU A 223 -8.74 -25.94 11.86
CA LEU A 223 -8.01 -26.59 10.76
C LEU A 223 -8.74 -27.75 10.01
N GLY A 224 -9.99 -28.03 10.29
CA GLY A 224 -10.83 -28.93 9.49
C GLY A 224 -11.35 -28.33 8.17
N GLN A 225 -11.24 -26.99 7.99
CA GLN A 225 -11.58 -26.27 6.76
C GLN A 225 -10.48 -25.25 6.37
N GLY A 226 -9.35 -25.26 7.02
CA GLY A 226 -8.19 -24.43 6.73
C GLY A 226 -7.35 -24.99 5.60
N GLY A 227 -6.82 -24.11 4.76
CA GLY A 227 -6.01 -24.53 3.61
C GLY A 227 -4.86 -25.46 3.97
N LEU A 228 -4.56 -26.38 3.06
CA LEU A 228 -3.42 -27.27 3.13
C LEU A 228 -2.12 -26.45 3.04
N LEU A 229 -1.23 -26.56 4.02
CA LEU A 229 0.15 -26.14 3.82
C LEU A 229 0.80 -27.14 2.86
N CYS A 230 0.94 -26.73 1.61
CA CYS A 230 1.48 -27.61 0.59
C CYS A 230 2.93 -27.98 0.92
N PRO A 231 3.27 -29.27 1.09
CA PRO A 231 4.62 -29.72 1.45
C PRO A 231 5.66 -29.49 0.34
N LEU A 232 5.20 -29.26 -0.91
CA LEU A 232 6.07 -29.04 -2.05
C LEU A 232 6.47 -27.56 -2.17
N CYS A 233 5.49 -26.65 -2.26
CA CYS A 233 5.75 -25.21 -2.41
C CYS A 233 5.78 -24.44 -1.08
N ARG A 234 5.38 -25.07 0.02
CA ARG A 234 5.29 -24.48 1.36
C ARG A 234 4.34 -23.26 1.47
N PHE A 235 3.45 -23.07 0.48
CA PHE A 235 2.39 -22.09 0.54
C PHE A 235 1.10 -22.71 1.09
N THR A 236 0.33 -21.92 1.85
CA THR A 236 -1.00 -22.33 2.25
C THR A 236 -1.94 -22.23 1.06
N SER A 237 -2.54 -23.34 0.67
CA SER A 237 -3.52 -23.44 -0.42
C SER A 237 -4.88 -23.83 0.13
N PHE A 238 -5.92 -23.19 -0.38
CA PHE A 238 -7.33 -23.52 -0.09
C PHE A 238 -7.94 -24.40 -1.17
N ASP A 239 -7.15 -24.80 -2.14
CA ASP A 239 -7.49 -25.67 -3.25
C ASP A 239 -6.54 -26.89 -3.24
N PRO A 240 -6.81 -27.90 -2.38
CA PRO A 240 -6.04 -29.13 -2.36
C PRO A 240 -6.36 -29.95 -3.60
N ALA A 241 -5.34 -30.57 -4.19
CA ALA A 241 -5.53 -31.52 -5.27
C ALA A 241 -6.27 -32.77 -4.77
N ASP A 242 -7.28 -33.20 -5.51
CA ASP A 242 -7.95 -34.48 -5.24
C ASP A 242 -7.10 -35.66 -5.73
N LEU A 243 -6.23 -36.10 -4.85
CA LEU A 243 -5.32 -37.22 -5.16
C LEU A 243 -6.02 -38.58 -5.14
N SER A 244 -7.27 -38.67 -4.68
CA SER A 244 -8.03 -39.92 -4.65
C SER A 244 -8.63 -40.28 -6.02
N SER A 245 -9.05 -39.25 -6.77
CA SER A 245 -9.60 -39.40 -8.12
C SER A 245 -8.55 -39.27 -9.25
N GLN A 246 -7.39 -38.70 -8.96
CA GLN A 246 -6.34 -38.34 -9.93
C GLN A 246 -5.05 -39.10 -9.71
N GLN A 247 -5.13 -40.41 -9.34
CA GLN A 247 -3.96 -41.26 -9.14
C GLN A 247 -3.27 -41.61 -10.48
N ASP A 248 -2.55 -40.63 -11.06
CA ASP A 248 -1.59 -40.97 -12.12
C ASP A 248 -0.27 -41.40 -11.48
N PRO A 249 0.11 -42.70 -11.61
CA PRO A 249 1.33 -43.25 -11.01
C PRO A 249 2.58 -42.50 -11.47
N MET A 250 2.56 -41.95 -12.69
CA MET A 250 3.70 -41.22 -13.25
C MET A 250 3.90 -39.89 -12.53
N ILE A 251 2.84 -39.17 -12.26
CA ILE A 251 2.90 -37.92 -11.51
C ILE A 251 3.41 -38.12 -10.09
N MET A 252 2.88 -39.15 -9.41
CA MET A 252 3.31 -39.53 -8.06
C MET A 252 4.77 -39.89 -7.97
N LYS A 253 5.28 -40.62 -8.98
CA LYS A 253 6.68 -40.99 -9.08
C LYS A 253 7.59 -39.76 -9.27
N GLU A 254 7.19 -38.82 -10.11
CA GLU A 254 7.95 -37.60 -10.33
C GLU A 254 7.96 -36.69 -9.08
N ILE A 255 6.84 -36.55 -8.39
CA ILE A 255 6.78 -35.82 -7.13
C ILE A 255 7.71 -36.43 -6.09
N LYS A 256 7.69 -37.78 -5.95
CA LYS A 256 8.57 -38.49 -5.02
C LYS A 256 10.05 -38.36 -5.37
N ARG A 257 10.36 -38.30 -6.66
CA ARG A 257 11.73 -38.09 -7.12
C ARG A 257 12.28 -36.75 -6.68
N ASP A 258 11.47 -35.69 -6.85
CA ASP A 258 11.88 -34.29 -6.52
C ASP A 258 11.73 -34.03 -5.01
N HIS A 259 10.82 -34.73 -4.33
CA HIS A 259 10.51 -34.59 -2.89
C HIS A 259 10.49 -35.97 -2.20
N PRO A 260 11.64 -36.59 -1.88
CA PRO A 260 11.72 -37.94 -1.35
C PRO A 260 10.92 -38.21 -0.07
N ASN A 261 10.76 -37.22 0.75
CA ASN A 261 10.01 -37.27 2.03
C ASN A 261 8.50 -37.07 1.87
N TRP A 262 8.01 -36.77 0.67
CA TRP A 262 6.59 -36.59 0.42
C TRP A 262 5.87 -37.94 0.30
N ASN A 263 4.67 -38.02 0.84
CA ASN A 263 3.73 -39.12 0.64
C ASN A 263 2.32 -38.57 0.34
N ILE A 264 1.43 -39.40 -0.13
CA ILE A 264 0.08 -39.04 -0.58
C ILE A 264 -0.77 -38.46 0.57
N ASP A 265 -0.54 -38.93 1.79
CA ASP A 265 -1.31 -38.51 2.98
C ASP A 265 -1.03 -37.06 3.36
N LEU A 266 0.12 -36.52 2.97
CA LEU A 266 0.48 -35.12 3.17
C LEU A 266 -0.30 -34.17 2.25
N GLY A 267 -0.92 -34.68 1.18
CA GLY A 267 -1.58 -33.87 0.17
C GLY A 267 -0.64 -32.92 -0.58
N ILE A 268 -1.15 -32.21 -1.55
CA ILE A 268 -0.50 -31.11 -2.27
C ILE A 268 -1.57 -30.10 -2.74
N CYS A 269 -1.18 -28.87 -3.06
CA CYS A 269 -2.09 -27.93 -3.66
C CYS A 269 -2.31 -28.20 -5.15
N GLN A 270 -3.45 -27.80 -5.69
CA GLN A 270 -3.81 -27.98 -7.09
C GLN A 270 -2.73 -27.40 -8.03
N ASN A 271 -2.20 -26.22 -7.75
CA ASN A 271 -1.15 -25.60 -8.56
C ASN A 271 0.13 -26.48 -8.67
N CYS A 272 0.55 -27.12 -7.57
CA CYS A 272 1.69 -28.03 -7.61
C CYS A 272 1.36 -29.29 -8.40
N PHE A 273 0.14 -29.83 -8.26
CA PHE A 273 -0.30 -30.98 -9.03
C PHE A 273 -0.31 -30.67 -10.53
N ASP A 274 -0.89 -29.54 -10.94
CA ASP A 274 -0.94 -29.09 -12.34
C ASP A 274 0.46 -28.89 -12.93
N LEU A 275 1.41 -28.37 -12.13
CA LEU A 275 2.79 -28.21 -12.53
C LEU A 275 3.44 -29.54 -12.88
N TYR A 276 3.26 -30.57 -12.04
CA TYR A 276 3.80 -31.92 -12.31
C TYR A 276 3.08 -32.60 -13.47
N GLN A 277 1.76 -32.39 -13.61
CA GLN A 277 1.00 -32.89 -14.74
C GLN A 277 1.48 -32.26 -16.07
N SER A 278 1.76 -30.94 -16.07
CA SER A 278 2.27 -30.26 -17.26
C SER A 278 3.69 -30.73 -17.65
N LYS A 279 4.57 -30.95 -16.67
CA LYS A 279 5.92 -31.51 -16.94
C LYS A 279 5.87 -32.82 -17.69
N LEU A 280 4.95 -33.71 -17.32
CA LEU A 280 4.82 -35.01 -17.97
C LEU A 280 4.23 -34.92 -19.40
N ARG A 281 3.34 -33.91 -19.65
CA ARG A 281 2.78 -33.70 -21.00
C ARG A 281 3.80 -33.11 -21.99
N VAL A 282 4.84 -32.45 -21.51
CA VAL A 282 5.89 -31.85 -22.36
C VAL A 282 7.02 -32.89 -22.61
N ALA A 283 7.10 -33.97 -21.83
CA ALA A 283 8.13 -35.03 -21.96
C ALA A 283 7.71 -36.17 -22.89
N ILE A 284 6.51 -36.10 -23.49
CA ILE A 284 6.01 -37.01 -24.53
C ILE A 284 6.01 -36.26 -25.87
#